data_2915938a74cae96dc7278e8df0fd0bc0
#
_entry.id   2915938a74cae96dc7278e8df0fd0bc0
#
_cell.length_a   1.000
_cell.length_b   1.000
_cell.length_c   1.000
_cell.angle_alpha   90.00
_cell.angle_beta   90.00
_cell.angle_gamma   90.00
#
_symmetry.space_group_name_H-M   'P 1'
#
loop_
_entity.id
_entity.type
_entity.pdbx_description
1 polymer ?
#
loop_
_entity_poly.entity_id
_entity_poly.type
_entity_poly.pdbx_seq_one_letter_code
_entity_poly.pdbx_strand_id
1 'polypeptide(L)'
;MSIINDILNSESKIREEGSKNEIKENKIEEKNLIVYKPVSLPNIYYPFLIQTINIENLDQKILFSKVFIFYSFNNQEMTKYLQKCLINASKEIITFIIDELKGKFREVIKNKNGNYFCSNLIKISDQNNRIKILKELSNKLSEDSMDEFGAYPIQNLIEHASTEIEFKLLLSSFNEYEKILMPAINPHGTFVIQKLIRHIPENIRKEFNFIFVKFVSLLARDTYGAFSLEKFVSYTKSEQIQNQIFDSIINDFIKISTNKSGNYLIQNLLIKWWNNKKGENIKSLIKSKYSILSNNIYSAHICELYNKLTKDNELSKHNEQSKFDSSNFNI
;
A
#
# COMPACT_ATOMS: atom_id res chain seq x y z
N MET A 1 25.72 -30.61 14.70
CA MET A 1 26.16 -30.16 16.04
C MET A 1 27.54 -29.52 16.02
N SER A 2 28.60 -30.15 15.43
CA SER A 2 29.95 -29.52 15.41
C SER A 2 29.95 -28.16 14.68
N ILE A 3 29.33 -28.07 13.52
CA ILE A 3 29.33 -26.85 12.68
C ILE A 3 28.58 -25.69 13.35
N ILE A 4 27.50 -25.97 14.08
CA ILE A 4 26.78 -24.92 14.86
C ILE A 4 27.68 -24.44 16.00
N ASN A 5 28.40 -25.35 16.67
CA ASN A 5 29.35 -25.01 17.71
C ASN A 5 30.54 -24.21 17.18
N ASP A 6 31.00 -24.50 15.94
CA ASP A 6 32.07 -23.75 15.31
C ASP A 6 31.63 -22.32 14.92
N ILE A 7 30.38 -22.14 14.51
CA ILE A 7 29.78 -20.82 14.28
C ILE A 7 29.67 -20.04 15.59
N LEU A 8 29.15 -20.67 16.63
CA LEU A 8 29.02 -20.06 17.95
C LEU A 8 30.38 -19.74 18.57
N ASN A 9 31.39 -20.59 18.36
CA ASN A 9 32.75 -20.36 18.83
C ASN A 9 33.50 -19.30 18.04
N SER A 10 33.23 -19.14 16.72
CA SER A 10 33.76 -18.05 15.94
C SER A 10 33.19 -16.69 16.36
N GLU A 11 31.92 -16.66 16.76
CA GLU A 11 31.29 -15.48 17.35
C GLU A 11 31.89 -15.12 18.71
N SER A 12 32.25 -16.10 19.56
CA SER A 12 32.91 -15.84 20.83
C SER A 12 34.35 -15.30 20.70
N LYS A 13 35.13 -15.79 19.71
CA LYS A 13 36.50 -15.29 19.46
C LYS A 13 36.53 -13.84 18.98
N ILE A 14 35.59 -13.44 18.13
CA ILE A 14 35.47 -12.04 17.67
C ILE A 14 35.08 -11.09 18.81
N ARG A 15 34.41 -11.60 19.86
CA ARG A 15 34.11 -10.83 21.08
C ARG A 15 35.33 -10.57 21.95
N GLU A 16 36.25 -11.52 22.05
CA GLU A 16 37.45 -11.36 22.85
C GLU A 16 38.43 -10.33 22.30
N GLU A 17 38.51 -10.18 20.97
CA GLU A 17 39.37 -9.17 20.33
C GLU A 17 38.77 -7.75 20.38
N GLY A 18 37.44 -7.59 20.47
CA GLY A 18 36.75 -6.30 20.58
C GLY A 18 36.68 -5.72 22.00
N SER A 19 36.94 -6.52 23.04
CA SER A 19 36.72 -6.12 24.44
C SER A 19 37.97 -5.61 25.18
N LYS A 20 39.12 -5.45 24.47
CA LYS A 20 40.37 -4.96 25.10
C LYS A 20 40.50 -3.45 25.24
N ASN A 21 39.49 -2.69 24.75
CA ASN A 21 39.48 -1.24 24.96
C ASN A 21 38.18 -0.86 25.71
N GLU A 22 38.41 -0.42 26.96
CA GLU A 22 37.47 0.25 27.90
C GLU A 22 36.43 -0.62 28.62
N ILE A 23 36.54 -0.76 29.95
CA ILE A 23 35.73 -0.12 30.98
C ILE A 23 35.98 -0.84 32.32
N LYS A 24 36.30 -0.06 33.33
CA LYS A 24 36.23 -0.43 34.74
C LYS A 24 34.80 -0.27 35.28
N GLU A 25 34.40 -1.25 36.08
CA GLU A 25 33.40 -1.24 37.15
C GLU A 25 31.90 -1.03 36.82
N ASN A 26 31.09 -2.13 36.89
CA ASN A 26 30.14 -2.31 37.99
C ASN A 26 29.57 -3.74 37.94
N LYS A 27 29.74 -4.46 39.05
CA LYS A 27 29.16 -5.82 39.29
C LYS A 27 27.66 -5.70 39.53
N ILE A 28 26.87 -6.24 38.62
CA ILE A 28 25.52 -6.71 38.87
C ILE A 28 25.43 -8.11 38.24
N GLU A 29 24.98 -9.08 39.03
CA GLU A 29 24.81 -10.46 38.61
C GLU A 29 23.84 -10.54 37.40
N GLU A 30 24.36 -10.69 36.21
CA GLU A 30 23.58 -10.99 35.03
C GLU A 30 23.58 -12.49 34.75
N LYS A 31 22.40 -13.09 34.85
CA LYS A 31 22.10 -14.38 34.27
C LYS A 31 22.39 -14.30 32.76
N ASN A 32 23.22 -15.20 32.27
CA ASN A 32 23.72 -15.39 30.90
C ASN A 32 22.71 -15.02 29.81
N LEU A 33 22.66 -13.75 29.41
CA LEU A 33 22.06 -13.33 28.17
C LEU A 33 23.15 -13.40 27.12
N ILE A 34 23.07 -14.40 26.23
CA ILE A 34 23.97 -14.48 25.07
C ILE A 34 23.51 -13.41 24.09
N VAL A 35 24.17 -12.27 24.07
CA VAL A 35 23.94 -11.20 23.09
C VAL A 35 24.68 -11.58 21.80
N TYR A 36 23.94 -12.04 20.79
CA TYR A 36 24.51 -12.32 19.48
C TYR A 36 24.83 -11.01 18.75
N LYS A 37 26.12 -10.77 18.44
CA LYS A 37 26.51 -9.76 17.44
C LYS A 37 26.42 -10.39 16.04
N PRO A 38 25.86 -9.70 15.03
CA PRO A 38 25.80 -10.26 13.68
C PRO A 38 27.20 -10.44 13.13
N VAL A 39 27.59 -11.65 12.78
CA VAL A 39 28.82 -11.98 12.09
C VAL A 39 28.55 -12.02 10.61
N SER A 40 29.33 -11.27 9.83
CA SER A 40 29.38 -11.44 8.38
C SER A 40 30.13 -12.72 8.03
N LEU A 41 29.44 -13.86 8.04
CA LEU A 41 30.02 -15.11 7.57
C LEU A 41 30.18 -15.09 6.03
N PRO A 42 31.28 -15.62 5.48
CA PRO A 42 31.45 -15.69 4.03
C PRO A 42 30.32 -16.52 3.39
N ASN A 43 29.77 -16.05 2.27
CA ASN A 43 28.67 -16.67 1.51
C ASN A 43 28.87 -18.15 1.14
N ILE A 44 30.05 -18.71 1.36
CA ILE A 44 30.47 -20.06 0.91
C ILE A 44 29.95 -21.15 1.86
N TYR A 45 29.66 -20.85 3.12
CA TYR A 45 29.31 -21.89 4.13
C TYR A 45 27.80 -22.17 4.25
N TYR A 46 26.93 -21.29 3.74
CA TYR A 46 25.49 -21.40 3.94
C TYR A 46 24.78 -22.54 3.19
N PRO A 47 25.10 -22.84 1.93
CA PRO A 47 24.46 -23.94 1.22
C PRO A 47 24.67 -25.31 1.89
N PHE A 48 25.83 -25.50 2.51
CA PHE A 48 26.20 -26.77 3.15
C PHE A 48 25.50 -26.94 4.52
N LEU A 49 25.32 -25.84 5.28
CA LEU A 49 24.67 -25.86 6.58
C LEU A 49 23.19 -26.28 6.49
N ILE A 50 22.47 -25.83 5.47
CA ILE A 50 21.03 -26.09 5.35
C ILE A 50 20.72 -27.51 4.90
N GLN A 51 21.60 -28.13 4.13
CA GLN A 51 21.42 -29.55 3.73
C GLN A 51 21.59 -30.52 4.93
N THR A 52 22.23 -30.09 6.03
CA THR A 52 22.57 -30.95 7.16
C THR A 52 21.80 -30.63 8.44
N ILE A 53 21.10 -29.50 8.52
CA ILE A 53 20.34 -29.08 9.71
C ILE A 53 18.87 -29.50 9.58
N ASN A 54 18.38 -30.22 10.56
CA ASN A 54 16.93 -30.41 10.73
C ASN A 54 16.32 -29.08 11.22
N ILE A 55 15.78 -28.30 10.30
CA ILE A 55 15.25 -26.94 10.52
C ILE A 55 14.09 -26.94 11.51
N GLU A 56 13.34 -28.06 11.63
CA GLU A 56 12.19 -28.18 12.52
C GLU A 56 12.56 -28.11 14.02
N ASN A 57 13.81 -28.38 14.34
CA ASN A 57 14.33 -28.40 15.72
C ASN A 57 15.24 -27.19 16.06
N LEU A 58 15.32 -26.19 15.17
CA LEU A 58 16.12 -24.99 15.44
C LEU A 58 15.44 -24.08 16.46
N ASP A 59 16.25 -23.52 17.38
CA ASP A 59 15.82 -22.42 18.23
C ASP A 59 15.30 -21.26 17.37
N GLN A 60 14.15 -20.68 17.76
CA GLN A 60 13.50 -19.62 16.98
C GLN A 60 14.39 -18.38 16.80
N LYS A 61 15.28 -18.07 17.75
CA LYS A 61 16.22 -16.95 17.62
C LYS A 61 17.29 -17.21 16.57
N ILE A 62 17.72 -18.47 16.42
CA ILE A 62 18.65 -18.84 15.34
C ILE A 62 17.92 -18.77 14.00
N LEU A 63 16.73 -19.34 13.92
CA LEU A 63 15.89 -19.34 12.72
C LEU A 63 15.55 -17.92 12.22
N PHE A 64 15.27 -17.01 13.14
CA PHE A 64 14.94 -15.63 12.85
C PHE A 64 16.12 -14.65 13.01
N SER A 65 17.36 -15.14 13.12
CA SER A 65 18.53 -14.26 13.04
C SER A 65 18.60 -13.58 11.66
N LYS A 66 19.10 -12.37 11.63
CA LYS A 66 19.28 -11.58 10.39
C LYS A 66 19.94 -12.38 9.27
N VAL A 67 21.00 -13.10 9.60
CA VAL A 67 21.76 -13.91 8.65
C VAL A 67 20.89 -14.98 8.02
N PHE A 68 20.14 -15.71 8.81
CA PHE A 68 19.29 -16.80 8.33
C PHE A 68 18.10 -16.28 7.52
N ILE A 69 17.50 -15.16 7.94
CA ILE A 69 16.42 -14.48 7.23
C ILE A 69 16.89 -14.09 5.82
N PHE A 70 18.02 -13.39 5.70
CA PHE A 70 18.54 -12.96 4.39
C PHE A 70 18.97 -14.13 3.52
N TYR A 71 19.53 -15.18 4.13
CA TYR A 71 19.83 -16.40 3.40
C TYR A 71 18.57 -17.04 2.81
N SER A 72 17.49 -17.12 3.59
CA SER A 72 16.23 -17.72 3.17
C SER A 72 15.61 -17.01 1.98
N PHE A 73 15.86 -15.72 1.79
CA PHE A 73 15.32 -14.95 0.66
C PHE A 73 15.85 -15.38 -0.70
N ASN A 74 16.94 -16.14 -0.74
CA ASN A 74 17.45 -16.76 -1.96
C ASN A 74 16.71 -18.06 -2.34
N ASN A 75 15.87 -18.58 -1.45
CA ASN A 75 15.12 -19.82 -1.64
C ASN A 75 13.65 -19.65 -1.26
N GLN A 76 12.75 -19.80 -2.24
CA GLN A 76 11.32 -19.59 -2.03
C GLN A 76 10.72 -20.55 -0.98
N GLU A 77 11.11 -21.82 -0.98
CA GLU A 77 10.59 -22.81 -0.03
C GLU A 77 11.04 -22.48 1.41
N MET A 78 12.28 -22.06 1.57
CA MET A 78 12.80 -21.62 2.85
C MET A 78 12.06 -20.38 3.36
N THR A 79 11.81 -19.40 2.49
CA THR A 79 11.03 -18.20 2.85
C THR A 79 9.60 -18.57 3.24
N LYS A 80 8.95 -19.50 2.53
CA LYS A 80 7.63 -20.01 2.90
C LYS A 80 7.65 -20.71 4.27
N TYR A 81 8.70 -21.47 4.55
CA TYR A 81 8.86 -22.08 5.87
C TYR A 81 8.97 -21.04 6.97
N LEU A 82 9.84 -20.02 6.82
CA LEU A 82 9.93 -18.92 7.78
C LEU A 82 8.59 -18.19 7.98
N GLN A 83 7.82 -17.99 6.91
CA GLN A 83 6.49 -17.39 7.02
C GLN A 83 5.51 -18.25 7.84
N LYS A 84 5.58 -19.59 7.72
CA LYS A 84 4.78 -20.50 8.55
C LYS A 84 5.20 -20.42 10.03
N CYS A 85 6.49 -20.40 10.30
CA CYS A 85 7.01 -20.25 11.67
C CYS A 85 6.62 -18.91 12.30
N LEU A 86 6.49 -17.86 11.49
CA LEU A 86 6.10 -16.53 11.95
C LEU A 86 4.67 -16.50 12.51
N ILE A 87 3.75 -17.31 11.98
CA ILE A 87 2.34 -17.34 12.40
C ILE A 87 2.20 -17.67 13.88
N ASN A 88 3.09 -18.52 14.42
CA ASN A 88 3.09 -18.97 15.80
C ASN A 88 4.16 -18.28 16.66
N ALA A 89 4.81 -17.23 16.15
CA ALA A 89 5.85 -16.50 16.87
C ALA A 89 5.26 -15.70 18.04
N SER A 90 5.93 -15.75 19.20
CA SER A 90 5.56 -14.92 20.34
C SER A 90 5.85 -13.44 20.07
N LYS A 91 5.28 -12.54 20.90
CA LYS A 91 5.55 -11.10 20.78
C LYS A 91 7.03 -10.76 20.96
N GLU A 92 7.73 -11.49 21.81
CA GLU A 92 9.16 -11.36 22.07
C GLU A 92 9.97 -11.72 20.81
N ILE A 93 9.59 -12.81 20.13
CA ILE A 93 10.21 -13.23 18.86
C ILE A 93 9.92 -12.22 17.75
N ILE A 94 8.69 -11.71 17.66
CA ILE A 94 8.36 -10.65 16.66
C ILE A 94 9.23 -9.41 16.90
N THR A 95 9.37 -8.97 18.15
CA THR A 95 10.21 -7.83 18.50
C THR A 95 11.68 -8.11 18.19
N PHE A 96 12.18 -9.30 18.51
CA PHE A 96 13.52 -9.74 18.16
C PHE A 96 13.79 -9.68 16.65
N ILE A 97 12.88 -10.20 15.82
CA ILE A 97 12.98 -10.15 14.36
C ILE A 97 13.09 -8.70 13.86
N ILE A 98 12.28 -7.81 14.42
CA ILE A 98 12.27 -6.39 14.02
C ILE A 98 13.57 -5.71 14.40
N ASP A 99 14.11 -6.01 15.57
CA ASP A 99 15.39 -5.46 16.04
C ASP A 99 16.57 -6.03 15.22
N GLU A 100 16.54 -7.33 14.84
CA GLU A 100 17.51 -7.94 13.91
C GLU A 100 17.50 -7.31 12.53
N LEU A 101 16.31 -6.96 12.01
CA LEU A 101 16.15 -6.35 10.68
C LEU A 101 16.36 -4.82 10.67
N LYS A 102 16.62 -4.20 11.82
CA LYS A 102 16.84 -2.76 11.92
C LYS A 102 17.92 -2.28 10.96
N GLY A 103 17.62 -1.21 10.22
CA GLY A 103 18.47 -0.66 9.17
C GLY A 103 18.46 -1.44 7.86
N LYS A 104 17.61 -2.48 7.72
CA LYS A 104 17.52 -3.36 6.56
C LYS A 104 16.10 -3.53 6.01
N PHE A 105 15.10 -2.91 6.62
CA PHE A 105 13.72 -3.06 6.17
C PHE A 105 13.52 -2.67 4.71
N ARG A 106 14.20 -1.62 4.23
CA ARG A 106 14.14 -1.20 2.82
C ARG A 106 14.65 -2.27 1.86
N GLU A 107 15.70 -3.00 2.24
CA GLU A 107 16.25 -4.12 1.47
C GLU A 107 15.26 -5.31 1.47
N VAL A 108 14.67 -5.60 2.63
CA VAL A 108 13.72 -6.71 2.80
C VAL A 108 12.44 -6.48 1.99
N ILE A 109 11.85 -5.29 2.05
CA ILE A 109 10.59 -5.01 1.33
C ILE A 109 10.75 -5.07 -0.18
N LYS A 110 11.93 -4.75 -0.71
CA LYS A 110 12.25 -4.80 -2.15
C LYS A 110 12.74 -6.16 -2.63
N ASN A 111 12.95 -7.10 -1.73
CA ASN A 111 13.36 -8.44 -2.12
C ASN A 111 12.18 -9.27 -2.62
N LYS A 112 12.33 -10.00 -3.72
CA LYS A 112 11.30 -10.83 -4.36
C LYS A 112 10.60 -11.80 -3.39
N ASN A 113 11.32 -12.39 -2.45
CA ASN A 113 10.79 -13.31 -1.44
C ASN A 113 10.60 -12.62 -0.09
N GLY A 114 11.49 -11.69 0.25
CA GLY A 114 11.49 -10.93 1.52
C GLY A 114 10.24 -10.06 1.70
N ASN A 115 9.66 -9.53 0.61
CA ASN A 115 8.45 -8.73 0.69
C ASN A 115 7.26 -9.49 1.31
N TYR A 116 7.09 -10.77 1.00
CA TYR A 116 6.05 -11.61 1.59
C TYR A 116 6.30 -11.88 3.09
N PHE A 117 7.58 -12.13 3.46
CA PHE A 117 7.95 -12.29 4.85
C PHE A 117 7.67 -11.01 5.65
N CYS A 118 8.11 -9.86 5.13
CA CYS A 118 7.89 -8.55 5.75
C CYS A 118 6.38 -8.22 5.86
N SER A 119 5.60 -8.53 4.84
CA SER A 119 4.14 -8.34 4.87
C SER A 119 3.47 -9.15 5.99
N ASN A 120 3.87 -10.40 6.18
CA ASN A 120 3.35 -11.22 7.28
C ASN A 120 3.83 -10.71 8.64
N LEU A 121 5.10 -10.29 8.76
CA LEU A 121 5.63 -9.68 9.97
C LEU A 121 4.86 -8.42 10.39
N ILE A 122 4.55 -7.55 9.42
CA ILE A 122 3.75 -6.34 9.64
C ILE A 122 2.35 -6.69 10.17
N LYS A 123 1.68 -7.67 9.57
CA LYS A 123 0.31 -8.09 9.94
C LYS A 123 0.20 -8.55 11.39
N ILE A 124 1.22 -9.27 11.89
CA ILE A 124 1.22 -9.81 13.26
C ILE A 124 1.87 -8.87 14.27
N SER A 125 2.52 -7.79 13.80
CA SER A 125 3.18 -6.81 14.67
C SER A 125 2.17 -5.96 15.42
N ASP A 126 2.46 -5.69 16.69
CA ASP A 126 1.76 -4.68 17.45
C ASP A 126 2.10 -3.26 16.97
N GLN A 127 1.42 -2.27 17.53
CA GLN A 127 1.60 -0.86 17.18
C GLN A 127 3.06 -0.39 17.36
N ASN A 128 3.70 -0.74 18.47
CA ASN A 128 5.07 -0.29 18.77
C ASN A 128 6.06 -0.81 17.73
N ASN A 129 5.91 -2.06 17.33
CA ASN A 129 6.73 -2.71 16.34
C ASN A 129 6.48 -2.13 14.93
N ARG A 130 5.22 -1.85 14.56
CA ARG A 130 4.92 -1.15 13.29
C ARG A 130 5.49 0.26 13.27
N ILE A 131 5.46 0.99 14.39
CA ILE A 131 6.09 2.33 14.50
C ILE A 131 7.62 2.24 14.30
N LYS A 132 8.31 1.21 14.81
CA LYS A 132 9.75 1.01 14.54
C LYS A 132 10.02 0.86 13.03
N ILE A 133 9.25 0.02 12.35
CA ILE A 133 9.35 -0.19 10.90
C ILE A 133 9.05 1.11 10.14
N LEU A 134 7.96 1.80 10.48
CA LEU A 134 7.56 3.06 9.86
C LEU A 134 8.62 4.15 10.03
N LYS A 135 9.22 4.30 11.21
CA LYS A 135 10.29 5.29 11.44
C LYS A 135 11.50 5.06 10.54
N GLU A 136 11.84 3.81 10.26
CA GLU A 136 12.95 3.49 9.35
C GLU A 136 12.60 3.79 7.89
N LEU A 137 11.37 3.46 7.48
CA LEU A 137 10.94 3.58 6.09
C LEU A 137 10.39 4.97 5.74
N SER A 138 9.98 5.79 6.72
CA SER A 138 9.17 7.00 6.53
C SER A 138 9.74 7.99 5.52
N ASN A 139 11.05 8.10 5.35
CA ASN A 139 11.67 9.03 4.40
C ASN A 139 11.65 8.54 2.95
N LYS A 140 11.30 7.26 2.70
CA LYS A 140 11.41 6.59 1.40
C LYS A 140 10.14 5.85 0.96
N LEU A 141 9.07 5.88 1.76
CA LEU A 141 7.83 5.15 1.45
C LEU A 141 7.24 5.54 0.08
N SER A 142 7.28 6.82 -0.29
CA SER A 142 6.81 7.27 -1.60
C SER A 142 7.62 6.65 -2.74
N GLU A 143 8.95 6.67 -2.65
CA GLU A 143 9.84 6.06 -3.63
C GLU A 143 9.66 4.53 -3.68
N ASP A 144 9.66 3.89 -2.51
CA ASP A 144 9.56 2.44 -2.39
C ASP A 144 8.17 1.91 -2.74
N SER A 145 7.14 2.76 -2.72
CA SER A 145 5.78 2.41 -3.17
C SER A 145 5.68 2.15 -4.67
N MET A 146 6.64 2.66 -5.45
CA MET A 146 6.71 2.45 -6.90
C MET A 146 7.49 1.18 -7.29
N ASP A 147 8.13 0.53 -6.33
CA ASP A 147 8.84 -0.72 -6.53
C ASP A 147 7.86 -1.90 -6.63
N GLU A 148 8.11 -2.84 -7.53
CA GLU A 148 7.26 -4.02 -7.79
C GLU A 148 7.00 -4.84 -6.52
N PHE A 149 8.03 -5.02 -5.69
CA PHE A 149 7.93 -5.80 -4.45
C PHE A 149 7.63 -4.92 -3.24
N GLY A 150 8.21 -3.72 -3.18
CA GLY A 150 8.09 -2.78 -2.06
C GLY A 150 6.68 -2.26 -1.84
N ALA A 151 5.90 -2.10 -2.90
CA ALA A 151 4.52 -1.62 -2.82
C ALA A 151 3.63 -2.51 -1.93
N TYR A 152 3.84 -3.82 -1.91
CA TYR A 152 2.98 -4.75 -1.17
C TYR A 152 3.14 -4.66 0.37
N PRO A 153 4.35 -4.70 0.96
CA PRO A 153 4.53 -4.46 2.40
C PRO A 153 4.05 -3.07 2.84
N ILE A 154 4.24 -2.04 2.01
CA ILE A 154 3.77 -0.68 2.32
C ILE A 154 2.24 -0.63 2.39
N GLN A 155 1.53 -1.31 1.49
CA GLN A 155 0.07 -1.44 1.58
C GLN A 155 -0.35 -2.12 2.89
N ASN A 156 0.38 -3.14 3.37
CA ASN A 156 0.10 -3.79 4.65
C ASN A 156 0.37 -2.84 5.84
N LEU A 157 1.42 -2.01 5.81
CA LEU A 157 1.65 -0.99 6.83
C LEU A 157 0.47 -0.01 6.92
N ILE A 158 -0.05 0.45 5.78
CA ILE A 158 -1.21 1.35 5.73
C ILE A 158 -2.47 0.65 6.28
N GLU A 159 -2.71 -0.59 5.86
CA GLU A 159 -3.92 -1.34 6.21
C GLU A 159 -4.01 -1.67 7.71
N HIS A 160 -2.86 -1.89 8.36
CA HIS A 160 -2.81 -2.23 9.78
C HIS A 160 -2.51 -1.01 10.68
N ALA A 161 -2.23 0.17 10.10
CA ALA A 161 -2.11 1.40 10.86
C ALA A 161 -3.46 1.78 11.49
N SER A 162 -3.46 2.11 12.76
CA SER A 162 -4.68 2.38 13.53
C SER A 162 -4.61 3.66 14.38
N THR A 163 -3.44 4.29 14.45
CA THR A 163 -3.21 5.45 15.30
C THR A 163 -2.77 6.66 14.50
N GLU A 164 -3.02 7.86 15.06
CA GLU A 164 -2.64 9.11 14.42
C GLU A 164 -1.12 9.23 14.21
N ILE A 165 -0.33 8.63 15.11
CA ILE A 165 1.15 8.60 14.99
C ILE A 165 1.54 7.80 13.75
N GLU A 166 0.96 6.62 13.55
CA GLU A 166 1.21 5.79 12.38
C GLU A 166 0.77 6.51 11.08
N PHE A 167 -0.40 7.15 11.08
CA PHE A 167 -0.88 7.93 9.93
C PHE A 167 0.03 9.11 9.58
N LYS A 168 0.54 9.84 10.58
CA LYS A 168 1.49 10.94 10.37
C LYS A 168 2.82 10.44 9.81
N LEU A 169 3.34 9.31 10.31
CA LEU A 169 4.56 8.70 9.80
C LEU A 169 4.39 8.22 8.35
N LEU A 170 3.25 7.63 8.00
CA LEU A 170 2.93 7.26 6.63
C LEU A 170 2.89 8.48 5.72
N LEU A 171 2.14 9.51 6.10
CA LEU A 171 1.96 10.72 5.28
C LEU A 171 3.23 11.57 5.17
N SER A 172 4.18 11.46 6.10
CA SER A 172 5.42 12.24 6.05
C SER A 172 6.25 12.02 4.78
N SER A 173 6.11 10.85 4.15
CA SER A 173 6.71 10.55 2.84
C SER A 173 5.92 11.08 1.65
N PHE A 174 4.67 11.49 1.86
CA PHE A 174 3.74 11.94 0.82
C PHE A 174 3.33 13.40 1.07
N ASN A 175 4.32 14.25 1.35
CA ASN A 175 4.15 15.65 1.75
C ASN A 175 4.47 16.66 0.64
N GLU A 176 4.89 16.20 -0.53
CA GLU A 176 5.23 17.01 -1.70
C GLU A 176 4.44 16.51 -2.92
N TYR A 177 4.18 17.39 -3.89
CA TYR A 177 3.40 17.02 -5.06
C TYR A 177 4.01 15.85 -5.85
N GLU A 178 5.31 15.82 -6.08
CA GLU A 178 5.99 14.72 -6.79
C GLU A 178 5.85 13.39 -6.03
N LYS A 179 6.00 13.46 -4.71
CA LYS A 179 5.90 12.28 -3.83
C LYS A 179 4.50 11.68 -3.74
N ILE A 180 3.49 12.42 -4.20
CA ILE A 180 2.10 11.93 -4.32
C ILE A 180 1.79 11.56 -5.76
N LEU A 181 2.13 12.42 -6.72
CA LEU A 181 1.75 12.23 -8.11
C LEU A 181 2.50 11.07 -8.78
N MET A 182 3.82 10.96 -8.54
CA MET A 182 4.58 9.87 -9.17
C MET A 182 4.07 8.48 -8.76
N PRO A 183 3.83 8.18 -7.47
CA PRO A 183 3.16 6.94 -7.11
C PRO A 183 1.74 6.82 -7.67
N ALA A 184 0.96 7.91 -7.71
CA ALA A 184 -0.42 7.86 -8.21
C ALA A 184 -0.54 7.43 -9.68
N ILE A 185 0.47 7.77 -10.51
CA ILE A 185 0.55 7.41 -11.93
C ILE A 185 1.47 6.21 -12.21
N ASN A 186 1.95 5.52 -11.17
CA ASN A 186 2.83 4.35 -11.29
C ASN A 186 2.01 3.05 -11.17
N PRO A 187 2.30 1.98 -11.93
CA PRO A 187 1.56 0.72 -11.89
C PRO A 187 1.50 0.05 -10.51
N HIS A 188 2.53 0.21 -9.68
CA HIS A 188 2.59 -0.34 -8.32
C HIS A 188 2.15 0.69 -7.28
N GLY A 189 2.65 1.92 -7.41
CA GLY A 189 2.37 3.03 -6.48
C GLY A 189 0.89 3.40 -6.38
N THR A 190 0.13 3.28 -7.48
CA THR A 190 -1.31 3.57 -7.49
C THR A 190 -2.08 2.79 -6.41
N PHE A 191 -1.71 1.53 -6.14
CA PHE A 191 -2.33 0.73 -5.10
C PHE A 191 -2.02 1.25 -3.69
N VAL A 192 -0.80 1.76 -3.48
CA VAL A 192 -0.42 2.39 -2.22
C VAL A 192 -1.21 3.69 -2.01
N ILE A 193 -1.30 4.53 -3.04
CA ILE A 193 -2.10 5.77 -3.00
C ILE A 193 -3.57 5.46 -2.70
N GLN A 194 -4.17 4.47 -3.37
CA GLN A 194 -5.55 4.06 -3.11
C GLN A 194 -5.76 3.56 -1.67
N LYS A 195 -4.77 2.86 -1.09
CA LYS A 195 -4.81 2.44 0.31
C LYS A 195 -4.71 3.63 1.26
N LEU A 196 -3.83 4.61 1.01
CA LEU A 196 -3.75 5.85 1.81
C LEU A 196 -5.09 6.61 1.80
N ILE A 197 -5.71 6.75 0.62
CA ILE A 197 -7.01 7.41 0.47
C ILE A 197 -8.09 6.70 1.29
N ARG A 198 -8.10 5.37 1.28
CA ARG A 198 -9.13 4.56 1.92
C ARG A 198 -8.98 4.48 3.44
N HIS A 199 -7.76 4.32 3.94
CA HIS A 199 -7.51 3.98 5.35
C HIS A 199 -7.18 5.19 6.22
N ILE A 200 -6.53 6.24 5.68
CA ILE A 200 -6.21 7.41 6.49
C ILE A 200 -7.42 8.35 6.55
N PRO A 201 -7.86 8.76 7.74
CA PRO A 201 -8.96 9.69 7.92
C PRO A 201 -8.75 11.00 7.15
N GLU A 202 -9.82 11.53 6.55
CA GLU A 202 -9.76 12.70 5.65
C GLU A 202 -9.22 13.96 6.34
N ASN A 203 -9.54 14.13 7.61
CA ASN A 203 -9.06 15.27 8.41
C ASN A 203 -7.54 15.22 8.69
N ILE A 204 -6.92 14.05 8.63
CA ILE A 204 -5.46 13.87 8.82
C ILE A 204 -4.71 14.09 7.50
N ARG A 205 -5.30 13.72 6.34
CA ARG A 205 -4.68 13.81 5.02
C ARG A 205 -5.01 15.11 4.25
N LYS A 206 -5.13 16.25 4.94
CA LYS A 206 -5.54 17.54 4.33
C LYS A 206 -4.59 18.01 3.20
N GLU A 207 -3.28 17.98 3.44
CA GLU A 207 -2.27 18.38 2.44
C GLU A 207 -2.28 17.45 1.23
N PHE A 208 -2.39 16.16 1.47
CA PHE A 208 -2.55 15.16 0.43
C PHE A 208 -3.80 15.44 -0.42
N ASN A 209 -4.95 15.74 0.21
CA ASN A 209 -6.19 16.08 -0.49
C ASN A 209 -6.02 17.33 -1.37
N PHE A 210 -5.36 18.36 -0.85
CA PHE A 210 -5.10 19.61 -1.60
C PHE A 210 -4.31 19.33 -2.89
N ILE A 211 -3.26 18.51 -2.80
CA ILE A 211 -2.44 18.13 -3.96
C ILE A 211 -3.27 17.34 -4.96
N PHE A 212 -4.07 16.38 -4.51
CA PHE A 212 -4.95 15.60 -5.39
C PHE A 212 -5.93 16.48 -6.17
N VAL A 213 -6.57 17.42 -5.51
CA VAL A 213 -7.51 18.38 -6.14
C VAL A 213 -6.81 19.22 -7.20
N LYS A 214 -5.59 19.70 -6.91
CA LYS A 214 -4.82 20.55 -7.84
C LYS A 214 -4.48 19.83 -9.15
N PHE A 215 -4.32 18.52 -9.13
CA PHE A 215 -3.85 17.72 -10.28
C PHE A 215 -4.92 16.79 -10.87
N VAL A 216 -6.20 17.04 -10.59
CA VAL A 216 -7.34 16.23 -11.07
C VAL A 216 -7.28 15.98 -12.58
N SER A 217 -7.07 17.03 -13.39
CA SER A 217 -7.05 16.89 -14.86
C SER A 217 -5.87 16.06 -15.37
N LEU A 218 -4.72 16.11 -14.69
CA LEU A 218 -3.57 15.28 -15.03
C LEU A 218 -3.85 13.81 -14.66
N LEU A 219 -4.27 13.56 -13.42
CA LEU A 219 -4.60 12.23 -12.94
C LEU A 219 -5.69 11.55 -13.75
N ALA A 220 -6.74 12.31 -14.14
CA ALA A 220 -7.84 11.78 -14.91
C ALA A 220 -7.42 11.26 -16.31
N ARG A 221 -6.34 11.78 -16.90
CA ARG A 221 -5.85 11.39 -18.22
C ARG A 221 -4.75 10.35 -18.21
N ASP A 222 -4.25 10.00 -17.03
CA ASP A 222 -3.32 8.90 -16.83
C ASP A 222 -4.06 7.62 -16.46
N THR A 223 -3.58 6.45 -16.89
CA THR A 223 -4.24 5.16 -16.64
C THR A 223 -4.34 4.83 -15.15
N TYR A 224 -3.23 4.94 -14.45
CA TYR A 224 -3.17 4.63 -13.01
C TYR A 224 -3.68 5.78 -12.16
N GLY A 225 -3.43 7.02 -12.63
CA GLY A 225 -3.95 8.23 -12.03
C GLY A 225 -5.48 8.25 -11.99
N ALA A 226 -6.14 7.82 -13.06
CA ALA A 226 -7.60 7.71 -13.11
C ALA A 226 -8.16 6.76 -12.06
N PHE A 227 -7.51 5.59 -11.82
CA PHE A 227 -7.90 4.67 -10.73
C PHE A 227 -7.71 5.29 -9.34
N SER A 228 -6.59 5.99 -9.13
CA SER A 228 -6.36 6.71 -7.87
C SER A 228 -7.39 7.81 -7.65
N LEU A 229 -7.75 8.56 -8.70
CA LEU A 229 -8.74 9.63 -8.64
C LEU A 229 -10.16 9.10 -8.41
N GLU A 230 -10.54 7.98 -9.03
CA GLU A 230 -11.82 7.32 -8.79
C GLU A 230 -11.97 6.94 -7.30
N LYS A 231 -10.93 6.36 -6.71
CA LYS A 231 -10.93 6.07 -5.27
C LYS A 231 -11.00 7.34 -4.43
N PHE A 232 -10.27 8.39 -4.82
CA PHE A 232 -10.33 9.66 -4.11
C PHE A 232 -11.74 10.24 -4.10
N VAL A 233 -12.41 10.29 -5.25
CA VAL A 233 -13.84 10.73 -5.35
C VAL A 233 -14.76 9.82 -4.53
N SER A 234 -14.45 8.52 -4.43
CA SER A 234 -15.30 7.56 -3.73
C SER A 234 -15.19 7.68 -2.19
N TYR A 235 -14.01 7.99 -1.68
CA TYR A 235 -13.75 8.04 -0.23
C TYR A 235 -13.67 9.46 0.34
N THR A 236 -13.81 10.51 -0.47
CA THR A 236 -13.92 11.91 -0.01
C THR A 236 -15.35 12.20 0.44
N LYS A 237 -15.49 12.61 1.70
CA LYS A 237 -16.77 12.98 2.31
C LYS A 237 -17.03 14.50 2.26
N SER A 238 -15.97 15.31 2.25
CA SER A 238 -16.05 16.76 2.17
C SER A 238 -16.71 17.21 0.88
N GLU A 239 -17.86 17.86 0.99
CA GLU A 239 -18.59 18.41 -0.16
C GLU A 239 -17.74 19.46 -0.90
N GLN A 240 -17.00 20.28 -0.16
CA GLN A 240 -16.09 21.28 -0.72
C GLN A 240 -15.05 20.63 -1.65
N ILE A 241 -14.38 19.55 -1.20
CA ILE A 241 -13.38 18.84 -2.02
C ILE A 241 -14.05 18.18 -3.22
N GLN A 242 -15.22 17.55 -3.02
CA GLN A 242 -15.99 16.97 -4.14
C GLN A 242 -16.38 18.01 -5.19
N ASN A 243 -16.75 19.24 -4.78
CA ASN A 243 -17.08 20.32 -5.71
C ASN A 243 -15.82 20.78 -6.47
N GLN A 244 -14.69 20.95 -5.80
CA GLN A 244 -13.43 21.32 -6.44
C GLN A 244 -12.96 20.29 -7.48
N ILE A 245 -13.10 18.97 -7.16
CA ILE A 245 -12.81 17.90 -8.12
C ILE A 245 -13.76 18.00 -9.33
N PHE A 246 -15.05 18.17 -9.06
CA PHE A 246 -16.07 18.27 -10.09
C PHE A 246 -15.79 19.45 -11.01
N ASP A 247 -15.52 20.64 -10.49
CA ASP A 247 -15.22 21.84 -11.26
C ASP A 247 -13.98 21.64 -12.15
N SER A 248 -12.93 21.00 -11.62
CA SER A 248 -11.74 20.67 -12.39
C SER A 248 -12.03 19.71 -13.55
N ILE A 249 -12.91 18.73 -13.34
CA ILE A 249 -13.34 17.78 -14.39
C ILE A 249 -14.19 18.48 -15.44
N ILE A 250 -15.11 19.34 -15.03
CA ILE A 250 -15.97 20.08 -15.96
C ILE A 250 -15.16 21.05 -16.82
N ASN A 251 -14.20 21.76 -16.26
CA ASN A 251 -13.33 22.68 -16.97
C ASN A 251 -12.51 21.98 -18.07
N ASP A 252 -12.06 20.77 -17.85
CA ASP A 252 -11.29 19.97 -18.80
C ASP A 252 -12.10 18.80 -19.42
N PHE A 253 -13.43 18.88 -19.38
CA PHE A 253 -14.35 17.79 -19.75
C PHE A 253 -14.02 17.14 -21.08
N ILE A 254 -13.85 17.91 -22.15
CA ILE A 254 -13.52 17.36 -23.47
C ILE A 254 -12.16 16.66 -23.47
N LYS A 255 -11.13 17.28 -22.88
CA LYS A 255 -9.78 16.70 -22.82
C LYS A 255 -9.76 15.37 -22.05
N ILE A 256 -10.56 15.28 -20.98
CA ILE A 256 -10.68 14.06 -20.18
C ILE A 256 -11.52 13.02 -20.93
N SER A 257 -12.66 13.41 -21.49
CA SER A 257 -13.58 12.50 -22.18
C SER A 257 -12.95 11.85 -23.41
N THR A 258 -12.17 12.60 -24.20
CA THR A 258 -11.50 12.10 -25.41
C THR A 258 -10.18 11.39 -25.16
N ASN A 259 -9.79 11.25 -23.90
CA ASN A 259 -8.58 10.53 -23.50
C ASN A 259 -8.88 9.04 -23.26
N LYS A 260 -7.95 8.15 -23.63
CA LYS A 260 -8.06 6.70 -23.49
C LYS A 260 -8.43 6.23 -22.06
N SER A 261 -7.90 6.86 -21.04
CA SER A 261 -8.15 6.52 -19.63
C SER A 261 -9.25 7.40 -19.02
N GLY A 262 -9.27 8.68 -19.39
CA GLY A 262 -10.21 9.66 -18.83
C GLY A 262 -11.66 9.38 -19.17
N ASN A 263 -11.95 8.78 -20.34
CA ASN A 263 -13.32 8.42 -20.71
C ASN A 263 -13.96 7.45 -19.69
N TYR A 264 -13.20 6.48 -19.16
CA TYR A 264 -13.70 5.55 -18.14
C TYR A 264 -14.04 6.28 -16.83
N LEU A 265 -13.22 7.27 -16.44
CA LEU A 265 -13.54 8.09 -15.28
C LEU A 265 -14.86 8.83 -15.46
N ILE A 266 -15.07 9.47 -16.61
CA ILE A 266 -16.33 10.19 -16.91
C ILE A 266 -17.52 9.22 -16.89
N GLN A 267 -17.40 8.02 -17.44
CA GLN A 267 -18.45 7.00 -17.39
C GLN A 267 -18.78 6.62 -15.94
N ASN A 268 -17.77 6.36 -15.09
CA ASN A 268 -17.97 6.03 -13.67
C ASN A 268 -18.63 7.18 -12.89
N LEU A 269 -18.22 8.42 -13.16
CA LEU A 269 -18.82 9.59 -12.52
C LEU A 269 -20.25 9.84 -12.99
N LEU A 270 -20.56 9.61 -14.27
CA LEU A 270 -21.92 9.70 -14.81
C LEU A 270 -22.85 8.71 -14.10
N ILE A 271 -22.43 7.45 -13.91
CA ILE A 271 -23.18 6.44 -13.15
C ILE A 271 -23.36 6.89 -11.70
N LYS A 272 -22.27 7.27 -11.04
CA LYS A 272 -22.25 7.64 -9.63
C LYS A 272 -23.15 8.82 -9.31
N TRP A 273 -23.20 9.81 -10.19
CA TRP A 273 -23.92 11.06 -9.98
C TRP A 273 -25.20 11.19 -10.82
N TRP A 274 -25.64 10.11 -11.46
CA TRP A 274 -26.78 10.12 -12.41
C TRP A 274 -28.01 10.87 -11.91
N ASN A 275 -28.38 10.66 -10.64
CA ASN A 275 -29.61 11.18 -10.03
C ASN A 275 -29.40 12.46 -9.19
N ASN A 276 -28.26 13.15 -9.32
CA ASN A 276 -28.01 14.37 -8.57
C ASN A 276 -27.57 15.54 -9.45
N LYS A 277 -27.43 16.73 -8.87
CA LYS A 277 -27.08 17.98 -9.59
C LYS A 277 -25.78 17.87 -10.40
N LYS A 278 -24.76 17.17 -9.90
CA LYS A 278 -23.51 16.96 -10.62
C LYS A 278 -23.74 16.10 -11.88
N GLY A 279 -24.58 15.09 -11.78
CA GLY A 279 -24.98 14.28 -12.93
C GLY A 279 -25.75 15.06 -13.98
N GLU A 280 -26.67 15.96 -13.58
CA GLU A 280 -27.38 16.83 -14.53
C GLU A 280 -26.42 17.72 -15.31
N ASN A 281 -25.39 18.27 -14.66
CA ASN A 281 -24.36 19.06 -15.33
C ASN A 281 -23.58 18.22 -16.36
N ILE A 282 -23.16 16.99 -16.00
CA ILE A 282 -22.48 16.08 -16.94
C ILE A 282 -23.39 15.73 -18.09
N LYS A 283 -24.67 15.41 -17.86
CA LYS A 283 -25.67 15.12 -18.91
C LYS A 283 -25.83 16.32 -19.87
N SER A 284 -25.91 17.52 -19.33
CA SER A 284 -25.98 18.76 -20.14
C SER A 284 -24.73 18.95 -21.02
N LEU A 285 -23.55 18.69 -20.47
CA LEU A 285 -22.29 18.75 -21.25
C LEU A 285 -22.25 17.69 -22.35
N ILE A 286 -22.65 16.44 -22.03
CA ILE A 286 -22.72 15.37 -23.03
C ILE A 286 -23.65 15.80 -24.19
N LYS A 287 -24.86 16.29 -23.87
CA LYS A 287 -25.80 16.78 -24.88
C LYS A 287 -25.21 17.90 -25.74
N SER A 288 -24.64 18.92 -25.11
CA SER A 288 -24.09 20.08 -25.79
C SER A 288 -22.85 19.79 -26.67
N LYS A 289 -22.10 18.73 -26.32
CA LYS A 289 -20.87 18.31 -27.00
C LYS A 289 -21.01 16.97 -27.73
N TYR A 290 -22.23 16.47 -27.89
CA TYR A 290 -22.51 15.11 -28.37
C TYR A 290 -21.79 14.80 -29.69
N SER A 291 -21.82 15.70 -30.68
CA SER A 291 -21.13 15.52 -31.98
C SER A 291 -19.62 15.32 -31.81
N ILE A 292 -18.97 16.08 -30.93
CA ILE A 292 -17.53 15.95 -30.66
C ILE A 292 -17.24 14.62 -29.99
N LEU A 293 -18.05 14.25 -28.99
CA LEU A 293 -17.85 13.04 -28.18
C LEU A 293 -18.11 11.77 -29.02
N SER A 294 -19.19 11.73 -29.81
CA SER A 294 -19.55 10.56 -30.62
C SER A 294 -18.58 10.28 -31.77
N ASN A 295 -17.87 11.29 -32.28
CA ASN A 295 -16.90 11.14 -33.34
C ASN A 295 -15.49 10.72 -32.85
N ASN A 296 -15.25 10.64 -31.55
CA ASN A 296 -13.98 10.21 -30.99
C ASN A 296 -14.09 8.78 -30.46
N ILE A 297 -13.12 7.93 -30.78
CA ILE A 297 -13.14 6.49 -30.47
C ILE A 297 -13.25 6.16 -28.95
N TYR A 298 -12.75 7.03 -28.08
CA TYR A 298 -12.81 6.82 -26.64
C TYR A 298 -14.09 7.40 -26.03
N SER A 299 -14.46 8.61 -26.40
CA SER A 299 -15.63 9.27 -25.80
C SER A 299 -16.96 8.83 -26.42
N ALA A 300 -16.97 8.11 -27.53
CA ALA A 300 -18.19 7.46 -28.07
C ALA A 300 -18.87 6.57 -27.01
N HIS A 301 -18.08 5.85 -26.20
CA HIS A 301 -18.60 5.01 -25.11
C HIS A 301 -19.34 5.80 -24.02
N ILE A 302 -18.98 7.07 -23.80
CA ILE A 302 -19.71 7.96 -22.89
C ILE A 302 -21.11 8.24 -23.46
N CYS A 303 -21.20 8.49 -24.78
CA CYS A 303 -22.47 8.73 -25.46
C CYS A 303 -23.37 7.48 -25.45
N GLU A 304 -22.80 6.30 -25.68
CA GLU A 304 -23.48 5.01 -25.61
C GLU A 304 -24.07 4.76 -24.21
N LEU A 305 -23.24 4.95 -23.19
CA LEU A 305 -23.67 4.81 -21.79
C LEU A 305 -24.76 5.82 -21.43
N TYR A 306 -24.60 7.08 -21.82
CA TYR A 306 -25.60 8.13 -21.60
C TYR A 306 -26.94 7.75 -22.20
N ASN A 307 -26.97 7.31 -23.48
CA ASN A 307 -28.19 6.90 -24.16
C ASN A 307 -28.85 5.70 -23.49
N LYS A 308 -28.06 4.70 -23.04
CA LYS A 308 -28.57 3.54 -22.30
C LYS A 308 -29.24 3.95 -21.00
N LEU A 309 -28.54 4.72 -20.15
CA LEU A 309 -29.06 5.18 -18.85
C LEU A 309 -30.31 6.06 -19.00
N THR A 310 -30.41 6.85 -20.08
CA THR A 310 -31.60 7.65 -20.36
C THR A 310 -32.80 6.76 -20.67
N LYS A 311 -32.63 5.74 -21.53
CA LYS A 311 -33.71 4.79 -21.87
C LYS A 311 -34.17 3.99 -20.68
N ASP A 312 -33.24 3.48 -19.86
CA ASP A 312 -33.55 2.71 -18.65
C ASP A 312 -34.35 3.55 -17.64
N ASN A 313 -34.05 4.84 -17.51
CA ASN A 313 -34.76 5.76 -16.62
C ASN A 313 -36.17 6.10 -17.15
N GLU A 314 -36.37 6.22 -18.47
CA GLU A 314 -37.67 6.42 -19.08
C GLU A 314 -38.57 5.20 -18.90
N LEU A 315 -38.04 3.98 -19.12
CA LEU A 315 -38.75 2.72 -18.89
C LEU A 315 -39.17 2.55 -17.43
N SER A 316 -38.32 2.91 -16.48
CA SER A 316 -38.60 2.84 -15.05
C SER A 316 -39.77 3.78 -14.68
N LYS A 317 -39.78 5.00 -15.19
CA LYS A 317 -40.86 5.97 -14.96
C LYS A 317 -42.20 5.52 -15.56
N HIS A 318 -42.18 4.93 -16.76
CA HIS A 318 -43.42 4.38 -17.36
C HIS A 318 -44.00 3.22 -16.56
N ASN A 319 -43.14 2.34 -16.01
CA ASN A 319 -43.56 1.22 -15.18
C ASN A 319 -44.12 1.66 -13.83
N GLU A 320 -43.58 2.72 -13.22
CA GLU A 320 -44.11 3.31 -11.99
C GLU A 320 -45.47 3.99 -12.23
N GLN A 321 -45.60 4.73 -13.32
CA GLN A 321 -46.86 5.39 -13.71
C GLN A 321 -47.97 4.37 -13.99
N SER A 322 -47.66 3.30 -14.73
CA SER A 322 -48.64 2.23 -15.03
C SER A 322 -49.09 1.46 -13.77
N LYS A 323 -48.22 1.29 -12.77
CA LYS A 323 -48.59 0.70 -11.47
C LYS A 323 -49.48 1.65 -10.66
N PHE A 324 -49.24 2.95 -10.70
CA PHE A 324 -50.03 3.96 -10.00
C PHE A 324 -51.43 4.08 -10.63
N ASP A 325 -51.54 4.06 -11.95
CA ASP A 325 -52.81 4.11 -12.67
C ASP A 325 -53.63 2.84 -12.45
N SER A 326 -52.98 1.65 -12.39
CA SER A 326 -53.66 0.40 -12.11
C SER A 326 -54.15 0.27 -10.64
N SER A 327 -53.53 0.96 -9.70
CA SER A 327 -53.96 0.99 -8.29
C SER A 327 -55.15 1.93 -8.05
N ASN A 328 -55.37 2.92 -8.92
CA ASN A 328 -56.50 3.86 -8.82
C ASN A 328 -57.76 3.38 -9.53
N PHE A 329 -57.76 2.23 -10.23
CA PHE A 329 -58.94 1.62 -10.88
C PHE A 329 -59.59 0.50 -10.05
N ASN A 330 -59.08 0.22 -8.83
CA ASN A 330 -59.63 -0.80 -7.92
C ASN A 330 -60.28 -0.18 -6.67
N ILE A 331 -61.05 0.91 -6.82
CA ILE A 331 -61.93 1.46 -5.79
C ILE A 331 -63.36 1.43 -6.31
#